data_d8ba708770ee6b288c619f56d8681c63
#
_entry.id   d8ba708770ee6b288c619f56d8681c63
#
_cell.length_a   1.000
_cell.length_b   1.000
_cell.length_c   1.000
_cell.angle_alpha   90.00
_cell.angle_beta   90.00
_cell.angle_gamma   90.00
#
_symmetry.space_group_name_H-M   'P 1'
#
loop_
_entity.id
_entity.type
_entity.pdbx_description
1 polymer ?
#
loop_
_entity_poly.entity_id
_entity_poly.type
_entity_poly.pdbx_seq_one_letter_code
_entity_poly.pdbx_strand_id
1 'polypeptide(L)'
;YLPKNRFGLNPGSYVLVKEFSNEKQEKLFFHNVSKIEKIKLIIIKEIFNSLNKYNFENIIITGSFLEPGFNFNDIDIILIKDKNIGLNEIKYELKENLGVNTHLILIDYKSLLKGLSQDPLFQTMLSNYISKKRFIYNIRPEIRYKLLDLHLLKSELLIENFDYLTGIQKLDLLRNLISINLFINKKQLIKKEEIYKEIEKLFGKDFIKNLKENRINKKNFAKKYKSIYNKTFKLIL
;
A
#
# COMPACT_ATOMS: atom_id res chain seq x y z
N TYR A 1 32.39 17.24 9.16
CA TYR A 1 32.38 16.29 10.30
C TYR A 1 31.24 15.32 10.14
N LEU A 2 31.52 14.06 9.86
CA LEU A 2 30.50 13.01 9.86
C LEU A 2 30.29 12.54 11.30
N PRO A 3 29.02 12.35 11.74
CA PRO A 3 28.77 11.91 13.11
C PRO A 3 29.33 10.50 13.36
N LYS A 4 29.85 10.28 14.57
CA LYS A 4 30.44 8.98 14.99
C LYS A 4 29.48 7.81 14.96
N ASN A 5 28.16 8.04 15.05
CA ASN A 5 27.15 7.03 14.97
C ASN A 5 26.71 6.83 13.51
N ARG A 6 27.01 5.69 12.95
CA ARG A 6 26.86 5.35 11.53
C ARG A 6 25.42 5.04 11.09
N PHE A 7 24.39 5.32 11.87
CA PHE A 7 22.97 5.11 11.51
C PHE A 7 22.70 3.84 10.69
N GLY A 8 23.33 2.71 11.02
CA GLY A 8 23.15 1.45 10.30
C GLY A 8 23.88 1.35 8.94
N LEU A 9 24.69 2.34 8.57
CA LEU A 9 25.48 2.32 7.34
C LEU A 9 26.74 1.45 7.50
N ASN A 10 26.95 0.53 6.58
CA ASN A 10 28.17 -0.28 6.52
C ASN A 10 29.38 0.55 6.00
N PRO A 11 30.61 0.19 6.36
CA PRO A 11 31.79 0.76 5.72
C PRO A 11 31.73 0.55 4.20
N GLY A 12 31.93 1.62 3.43
CA GLY A 12 31.82 1.60 1.97
C GLY A 12 30.45 1.97 1.40
N SER A 13 29.45 2.24 2.24
CA SER A 13 28.17 2.78 1.78
C SER A 13 28.32 4.22 1.27
N TYR A 14 27.71 4.51 0.13
CA TYR A 14 27.64 5.88 -0.39
C TYR A 14 26.60 6.68 0.41
N VAL A 15 26.95 7.87 0.81
CA VAL A 15 26.03 8.81 1.51
C VAL A 15 25.87 10.04 0.65
N LEU A 16 24.63 10.35 0.28
CA LEU A 16 24.31 11.61 -0.39
C LEU A 16 24.22 12.71 0.68
N VAL A 17 25.17 13.64 0.66
CA VAL A 17 25.13 14.85 1.50
C VAL A 17 24.57 15.98 0.64
N LYS A 18 23.36 16.46 0.96
CA LYS A 18 22.71 17.58 0.28
C LYS A 18 22.48 18.72 1.28
N GLU A 19 22.67 19.94 0.83
CA GLU A 19 22.40 21.13 1.64
C GLU A 19 20.90 21.25 1.93
N PHE A 20 20.54 21.54 3.16
CA PHE A 20 19.15 21.71 3.58
C PHE A 20 18.74 23.14 3.26
N SER A 21 18.10 23.37 2.12
CA SER A 21 17.53 24.68 1.82
C SER A 21 16.27 24.93 2.68
N ASN A 22 16.22 26.11 3.31
CA ASN A 22 15.05 26.62 4.03
C ASN A 22 13.94 27.09 3.04
N GLU A 23 13.54 26.24 2.10
CA GLU A 23 12.42 26.53 1.24
C GLU A 23 11.11 26.47 2.03
N LYS A 24 10.15 27.29 1.66
CA LYS A 24 8.80 27.36 2.23
C LYS A 24 8.30 25.97 2.50
N GLN A 25 8.06 25.62 3.77
CA GLN A 25 7.58 24.28 4.16
C GLN A 25 6.30 23.97 3.39
N GLU A 26 6.40 23.17 2.35
CA GLU A 26 5.21 22.63 1.69
C GLU A 26 4.40 21.83 2.73
N LYS A 27 3.13 22.23 2.88
CA LYS A 27 2.25 21.59 3.84
C LYS A 27 1.88 20.20 3.36
N LEU A 28 2.33 19.19 4.09
CA LEU A 28 1.96 17.80 3.84
C LEU A 28 0.59 17.48 4.49
N PHE A 29 -0.21 16.69 3.81
CA PHE A 29 -1.50 16.24 4.32
C PHE A 29 -1.44 14.75 4.66
N PHE A 30 -1.56 14.44 5.95
CA PHE A 30 -1.51 13.09 6.50
C PHE A 30 -2.91 12.53 6.67
N HIS A 31 -3.12 11.32 6.23
CA HIS A 31 -4.35 10.57 6.43
C HIS A 31 -4.02 9.22 7.09
N ASN A 32 -4.51 9.01 8.31
CA ASN A 32 -4.25 7.82 9.14
C ASN A 32 -2.75 7.44 9.31
N VAL A 33 -1.85 8.39 9.14
CA VAL A 33 -0.41 8.21 9.39
C VAL A 33 -0.06 9.02 10.64
N SER A 34 0.06 8.33 11.78
CA SER A 34 0.29 8.98 13.08
C SER A 34 1.76 9.20 13.40
N LYS A 35 2.62 8.30 12.92
CA LYS A 35 4.07 8.36 13.13
C LYS A 35 4.79 7.94 11.86
N ILE A 36 5.81 8.68 11.50
CA ILE A 36 6.69 8.37 10.38
C ILE A 36 8.11 8.83 10.72
N GLU A 37 9.11 8.10 10.30
CA GLU A 37 10.52 8.40 10.50
C GLU A 37 10.93 9.68 9.75
N LYS A 38 11.78 10.51 10.38
CA LYS A 38 12.24 11.78 9.80
C LYS A 38 12.83 11.61 8.40
N ILE A 39 13.60 10.55 8.18
CA ILE A 39 14.20 10.28 6.88
C ILE A 39 13.15 10.03 5.79
N LYS A 40 12.07 9.33 6.10
CA LYS A 40 10.96 9.13 5.16
C LYS A 40 10.25 10.44 4.82
N LEU A 41 10.11 11.35 5.79
CA LEU A 41 9.56 12.69 5.51
C LEU A 41 10.45 13.50 4.57
N ILE A 42 11.77 13.37 4.68
CA ILE A 42 12.71 13.99 3.75
C ILE A 42 12.51 13.41 2.34
N ILE A 43 12.49 12.10 2.23
CA ILE A 43 12.24 11.41 0.94
C ILE A 43 10.91 11.86 0.32
N ILE A 44 9.83 11.95 1.09
CA ILE A 44 8.52 12.40 0.62
C ILE A 44 8.59 13.82 0.06
N LYS A 45 9.26 14.73 0.77
CA LYS A 45 9.44 16.12 0.30
C LYS A 45 10.24 16.16 -1.00
N GLU A 46 11.32 15.39 -1.11
CA GLU A 46 12.12 15.32 -2.33
C GLU A 46 11.33 14.73 -3.50
N ILE A 47 10.48 13.71 -3.26
CA ILE A 47 9.56 13.19 -4.29
C ILE A 47 8.62 14.30 -4.77
N PHE A 48 7.98 15.02 -3.84
CA PHE A 48 7.05 16.08 -4.22
C PHE A 48 7.74 17.22 -4.97
N ASN A 49 8.95 17.61 -4.56
CA ASN A 49 9.77 18.63 -5.22
C ASN A 49 10.15 18.19 -6.64
N SER A 50 10.67 16.99 -6.82
CA SER A 50 11.04 16.44 -8.13
C SER A 50 9.85 16.38 -9.08
N LEU A 51 8.66 16.09 -8.55
CA LEU A 51 7.44 15.96 -9.34
C LEU A 51 6.71 17.30 -9.60
N ASN A 52 7.15 18.41 -8.99
CA ASN A 52 6.50 19.73 -9.16
C ASN A 52 6.42 20.18 -10.62
N LYS A 53 7.47 19.95 -11.39
CA LYS A 53 7.55 20.37 -12.81
C LYS A 53 6.52 19.70 -13.72
N TYR A 54 5.94 18.56 -13.32
CA TYR A 54 4.97 17.82 -14.13
C TYR A 54 3.51 18.29 -13.96
N ASN A 55 3.26 19.25 -13.05
CA ASN A 55 1.94 19.84 -12.82
C ASN A 55 0.83 18.80 -12.59
N PHE A 56 1.06 17.85 -11.68
CA PHE A 56 0.03 16.92 -11.23
C PHE A 56 -1.05 17.65 -10.42
N GLU A 57 -2.31 17.24 -10.57
CA GLU A 57 -3.41 17.74 -9.76
C GLU A 57 -3.20 17.42 -8.29
N ASN A 58 -2.74 16.20 -8.00
CA ASN A 58 -2.26 15.79 -6.70
C ASN A 58 -1.22 14.66 -6.82
N ILE A 59 -0.43 14.47 -5.77
CA ILE A 59 0.53 13.38 -5.62
C ILE A 59 0.24 12.74 -4.27
N ILE A 60 0.05 11.42 -4.26
CA ILE A 60 -0.29 10.66 -3.06
C ILE A 60 0.75 9.56 -2.90
N ILE A 61 1.39 9.50 -1.73
CA ILE A 61 2.28 8.42 -1.32
C ILE A 61 1.52 7.50 -0.38
N THR A 62 1.60 6.20 -0.61
CA THR A 62 0.89 5.17 0.14
C THR A 62 1.74 3.91 0.30
N GLY A 63 1.15 2.82 0.76
CA GLY A 63 1.82 1.51 0.82
C GLY A 63 2.67 1.26 2.05
N SER A 64 3.53 0.24 1.96
CA SER A 64 4.37 -0.23 3.07
C SER A 64 5.45 0.76 3.48
N PHE A 65 5.84 1.67 2.58
CA PHE A 65 6.77 2.75 2.89
C PHE A 65 6.30 3.61 4.08
N LEU A 66 5.00 3.80 4.26
CA LEU A 66 4.42 4.58 5.36
C LEU A 66 4.28 3.80 6.67
N GLU A 67 4.54 2.50 6.68
CA GLU A 67 4.56 1.70 7.90
C GLU A 67 5.83 1.96 8.73
N PRO A 68 5.79 1.75 10.05
CA PRO A 68 6.98 1.89 10.89
C PRO A 68 8.12 0.95 10.45
N GLY A 69 9.36 1.43 10.56
CA GLY A 69 10.55 0.69 10.16
C GLY A 69 10.87 0.81 8.67
N PHE A 70 11.84 0.02 8.21
CA PHE A 70 12.40 0.11 6.85
C PHE A 70 12.19 -1.16 6.02
N ASN A 71 11.12 -1.89 6.30
CA ASN A 71 10.79 -3.13 5.59
C ASN A 71 9.85 -2.84 4.41
N PHE A 72 10.37 -2.17 3.39
CA PHE A 72 9.67 -1.89 2.14
C PHE A 72 10.65 -2.09 0.96
N ASN A 73 10.13 -2.46 -0.20
CA ASN A 73 10.93 -2.69 -1.43
C ASN A 73 10.88 -1.49 -2.37
N ASP A 74 9.77 -0.76 -2.37
CA ASP A 74 9.49 0.38 -3.24
C ASP A 74 8.58 1.39 -2.53
N ILE A 75 8.39 2.52 -3.19
CA ILE A 75 7.49 3.58 -2.73
C ILE A 75 6.31 3.65 -3.72
N ASP A 76 5.10 3.36 -3.23
CA ASP A 76 3.89 3.48 -4.02
C ASP A 76 3.48 4.95 -4.13
N ILE A 77 3.40 5.46 -5.36
CA ILE A 77 3.07 6.86 -5.66
C ILE A 77 1.91 6.90 -6.66
N ILE A 78 0.81 7.52 -6.27
CA ILE A 78 -0.32 7.80 -7.15
C ILE A 78 -0.20 9.23 -7.65
N LEU A 79 -0.14 9.37 -8.96
CA LEU A 79 -0.05 10.62 -9.69
C LEU A 79 -1.42 10.94 -10.29
N ILE A 80 -2.06 12.02 -9.87
CA ILE A 80 -3.39 12.40 -10.35
C ILE A 80 -3.25 13.43 -11.46
N LYS A 81 -3.67 13.05 -12.67
CA LYS A 81 -3.63 13.91 -13.85
C LYS A 81 -4.56 13.38 -14.95
N ASP A 82 -5.29 14.26 -15.61
CA ASP A 82 -6.20 13.90 -16.71
C ASP A 82 -5.49 13.52 -18.02
N LYS A 83 -4.22 13.90 -18.19
CA LYS A 83 -3.46 13.65 -19.41
C LYS A 83 -2.39 12.57 -19.21
N ASN A 84 -2.21 11.72 -20.20
CA ASN A 84 -1.11 10.75 -20.19
C ASN A 84 0.25 11.46 -20.22
N ILE A 85 1.16 10.95 -19.41
CA ILE A 85 2.56 11.37 -19.32
C ILE A 85 3.45 10.12 -19.29
N GLY A 86 4.64 10.22 -19.84
CA GLY A 86 5.63 9.12 -19.83
C GLY A 86 6.09 8.83 -18.40
N LEU A 87 5.65 7.71 -17.83
CA LEU A 87 6.03 7.33 -16.47
C LEU A 87 7.48 6.81 -16.35
N ASN A 88 8.05 6.31 -17.44
CA ASN A 88 9.40 5.73 -17.42
C ASN A 88 10.46 6.79 -17.10
N GLU A 89 10.35 7.97 -17.69
CA GLU A 89 11.26 9.09 -17.43
C GLU A 89 11.18 9.54 -15.98
N ILE A 90 9.96 9.67 -15.46
CA ILE A 90 9.71 10.04 -14.05
C ILE A 90 10.29 8.99 -13.10
N LYS A 91 10.07 7.71 -13.40
CA LYS A 91 10.59 6.60 -12.60
C LYS A 91 12.12 6.58 -12.58
N TYR A 92 12.73 6.81 -13.74
CA TYR A 92 14.18 6.91 -13.84
C TYR A 92 14.74 8.08 -13.03
N GLU A 93 14.16 9.27 -13.21
CA GLU A 93 14.56 10.47 -12.47
C GLU A 93 14.46 10.30 -10.95
N LEU A 94 13.34 9.75 -10.46
CA LEU A 94 13.17 9.48 -9.04
C LEU A 94 14.20 8.47 -8.52
N LYS A 95 14.51 7.44 -9.30
CA LYS A 95 15.52 6.44 -8.94
C LYS A 95 16.92 7.06 -8.85
N GLU A 96 17.32 7.88 -9.83
CA GLU A 96 18.62 8.58 -9.82
C GLU A 96 18.73 9.55 -8.65
N ASN A 97 17.66 10.32 -8.38
CA ASN A 97 17.69 11.34 -7.34
C ASN A 97 17.61 10.76 -5.92
N LEU A 98 16.89 9.66 -5.71
CA LEU A 98 16.58 9.14 -4.38
C LEU A 98 17.24 7.80 -4.07
N GLY A 99 17.76 7.09 -5.09
CA GLY A 99 18.30 5.74 -4.92
C GLY A 99 17.27 4.69 -4.50
N VAL A 100 15.96 4.99 -4.59
CA VAL A 100 14.87 4.11 -4.16
C VAL A 100 13.99 3.75 -5.34
N ASN A 101 13.55 2.50 -5.40
CA ASN A 101 12.57 2.08 -6.40
C ASN A 101 11.20 2.69 -6.09
N THR A 102 10.50 3.08 -7.17
CA THR A 102 9.14 3.62 -7.06
C THR A 102 8.17 2.83 -7.93
N HIS A 103 6.97 2.63 -7.40
CA HIS A 103 5.84 2.09 -8.16
C HIS A 103 4.88 3.25 -8.44
N LEU A 104 4.80 3.67 -9.71
CA LEU A 104 4.01 4.82 -10.14
C LEU A 104 2.68 4.37 -10.73
N ILE A 105 1.59 4.94 -10.22
CA ILE A 105 0.23 4.75 -10.73
C ILE A 105 -0.26 6.10 -11.22
N LEU A 106 -0.47 6.25 -12.54
CA LEU A 106 -1.10 7.44 -13.13
C LEU A 106 -2.60 7.20 -13.27
N ILE A 107 -3.39 8.09 -12.73
CA ILE A 107 -4.84 7.96 -12.74
C ILE A 107 -5.49 9.35 -12.77
N ASP A 108 -6.60 9.51 -13.49
CA ASP A 108 -7.42 10.70 -13.37
C ASP A 108 -8.30 10.69 -12.11
N TYR A 109 -8.76 11.86 -11.69
CA TYR A 109 -9.52 11.99 -10.45
C TYR A 109 -10.83 11.20 -10.46
N LYS A 110 -11.53 11.12 -11.59
CA LYS A 110 -12.78 10.37 -11.74
C LYS A 110 -12.56 8.87 -11.58
N SER A 111 -11.53 8.35 -12.24
CA SER A 111 -11.13 6.94 -12.12
C SER A 111 -10.66 6.58 -10.71
N LEU A 112 -9.96 7.48 -10.03
CA LEU A 112 -9.57 7.33 -8.63
C LEU A 112 -10.80 7.17 -7.73
N LEU A 113 -11.80 8.05 -7.86
CA LEU A 113 -13.03 7.98 -7.08
C LEU A 113 -13.84 6.71 -7.39
N LYS A 114 -13.91 6.32 -8.67
CA LYS A 114 -14.55 5.08 -9.10
C LYS A 114 -13.85 3.85 -8.50
N GLY A 115 -12.51 3.80 -8.54
CA GLY A 115 -11.73 2.75 -7.89
C GLY A 115 -12.04 2.66 -6.40
N LEU A 116 -12.03 3.78 -5.70
CA LEU A 116 -12.37 3.83 -4.28
C LEU A 116 -13.81 3.37 -3.98
N SER A 117 -14.76 3.58 -4.90
CA SER A 117 -16.15 3.13 -4.68
C SER A 117 -16.34 1.63 -4.92
N GLN A 118 -15.56 1.01 -5.79
CA GLN A 118 -15.83 -0.33 -6.33
C GLN A 118 -14.80 -1.39 -5.92
N ASP A 119 -13.57 -0.98 -5.58
CA ASP A 119 -12.45 -1.88 -5.33
C ASP A 119 -11.99 -1.84 -3.87
N PRO A 120 -12.26 -2.90 -3.08
CA PRO A 120 -11.81 -2.97 -1.69
C PRO A 120 -10.28 -2.98 -1.54
N LEU A 121 -9.54 -3.48 -2.53
CA LEU A 121 -8.08 -3.48 -2.50
C LEU A 121 -7.55 -2.05 -2.68
N PHE A 122 -8.18 -1.28 -3.56
CA PHE A 122 -7.86 0.13 -3.78
C PHE A 122 -8.18 0.97 -2.52
N GLN A 123 -9.30 0.69 -1.86
CA GLN A 123 -9.63 1.30 -0.56
C GLN A 123 -8.58 1.01 0.50
N THR A 124 -8.14 -0.25 0.57
CA THR A 124 -7.11 -0.69 1.52
C THR A 124 -5.77 0.00 1.26
N MET A 125 -5.39 0.13 -0.01
CA MET A 125 -4.18 0.84 -0.41
C MET A 125 -4.22 2.30 0.04
N LEU A 126 -5.35 2.99 -0.14
CA LEU A 126 -5.56 4.38 0.25
C LEU A 126 -6.08 4.58 1.67
N SER A 127 -6.06 3.54 2.51
CA SER A 127 -6.44 3.69 3.92
C SER A 127 -5.46 4.54 4.72
N ASN A 128 -4.17 4.54 4.32
CA ASN A 128 -3.11 5.33 4.92
C ASN A 128 -2.31 6.01 3.80
N TYR A 129 -2.24 7.33 3.80
CA TYR A 129 -1.49 8.05 2.78
C TYR A 129 -0.96 9.40 3.26
N ILE A 130 0.03 9.92 2.54
CA ILE A 130 0.49 11.31 2.62
C ILE A 130 0.35 11.93 1.25
N SER A 131 -0.31 13.08 1.16
CA SER A 131 -0.54 13.75 -0.12
C SER A 131 0.00 15.17 -0.14
N LYS A 132 0.33 15.65 -1.35
CA LYS A 132 0.80 17.01 -1.56
C LYS A 132 -0.31 18.05 -1.36
N LYS A 133 -1.53 17.72 -1.80
CA LYS A 133 -2.72 18.56 -1.60
C LYS A 133 -3.75 17.79 -0.79
N ARG A 134 -4.61 18.51 -0.07
CA ARG A 134 -5.69 17.88 0.69
C ARG A 134 -6.59 17.07 -0.25
N PHE A 135 -6.76 15.79 0.05
CA PHE A 135 -7.61 14.88 -0.68
C PHE A 135 -8.84 14.58 0.15
N ILE A 136 -9.98 15.12 -0.26
CA ILE A 136 -11.28 14.92 0.40
C ILE A 136 -12.19 14.21 -0.58
N TYR A 137 -12.79 13.12 -0.15
CA TYR A 137 -13.77 12.40 -0.94
C TYR A 137 -14.94 11.95 -0.08
N ASN A 138 -16.12 11.92 -0.70
CA ASN A 138 -17.32 11.31 -0.13
C ASN A 138 -17.79 10.25 -1.13
N ILE A 139 -17.61 8.98 -0.77
CA ILE A 139 -17.84 7.86 -1.67
C ILE A 139 -18.82 6.90 -1.01
N ARG A 140 -19.78 6.43 -1.79
CA ARG A 140 -20.63 5.30 -1.42
C ARG A 140 -20.08 4.04 -2.08
N PRO A 141 -19.83 2.96 -1.32
CA PRO A 141 -19.41 1.68 -1.88
C PRO A 141 -20.44 1.14 -2.88
N GLU A 142 -19.94 0.74 -4.03
CA GLU A 142 -20.72 0.12 -5.10
C GLU A 142 -20.13 -1.27 -5.38
N ILE A 143 -20.96 -2.32 -5.19
CA ILE A 143 -20.50 -3.69 -5.40
C ILE A 143 -20.49 -3.99 -6.91
N ARG A 144 -19.29 -4.31 -7.43
CA ARG A 144 -19.07 -4.77 -8.80
C ARG A 144 -18.64 -6.23 -8.79
N TYR A 145 -19.57 -7.13 -8.81
CA TYR A 145 -19.34 -8.58 -8.69
C TYR A 145 -18.25 -9.10 -9.63
N LYS A 146 -18.27 -8.70 -10.91
CA LYS A 146 -17.23 -9.10 -11.88
C LYS A 146 -15.81 -8.69 -11.49
N LEU A 147 -15.63 -7.52 -10.85
CA LEU A 147 -14.34 -7.08 -10.35
C LEU A 147 -13.92 -7.90 -9.13
N LEU A 148 -14.84 -8.13 -8.21
CA LEU A 148 -14.60 -8.91 -7.00
C LEU A 148 -14.28 -10.36 -7.31
N ASP A 149 -14.93 -10.95 -8.32
CA ASP A 149 -14.64 -12.29 -8.80
C ASP A 149 -13.19 -12.43 -9.29
N LEU A 150 -12.70 -11.48 -10.09
CA LEU A 150 -11.29 -11.44 -10.51
C LEU A 150 -10.30 -11.37 -9.34
N HIS A 151 -10.63 -10.58 -8.31
CA HIS A 151 -9.81 -10.51 -7.11
C HIS A 151 -9.87 -11.80 -6.27
N LEU A 152 -11.05 -12.43 -6.23
CA LEU A 152 -11.24 -13.69 -5.52
C LEU A 152 -10.46 -14.83 -6.18
N LEU A 153 -10.46 -14.93 -7.51
CA LEU A 153 -9.64 -15.91 -8.25
C LEU A 153 -8.14 -15.79 -7.91
N LYS A 154 -7.61 -14.56 -7.80
CA LYS A 154 -6.23 -14.37 -7.34
C LYS A 154 -6.00 -14.91 -5.93
N SER A 155 -6.99 -14.81 -5.06
CA SER A 155 -6.89 -15.31 -3.68
C SER A 155 -6.83 -16.84 -3.61
N GLU A 156 -7.33 -17.56 -4.61
CA GLU A 156 -7.25 -19.03 -4.70
C GLU A 156 -5.81 -19.53 -4.77
N LEU A 157 -4.94 -18.78 -5.44
CA LEU A 157 -3.52 -19.09 -5.57
C LEU A 157 -2.80 -19.31 -4.23
N LEU A 158 -3.33 -18.79 -3.13
CA LEU A 158 -2.73 -18.96 -1.82
C LEU A 158 -2.66 -20.43 -1.37
N ILE A 159 -3.70 -21.20 -1.67
CA ILE A 159 -3.73 -22.62 -1.27
C ILE A 159 -2.91 -23.48 -2.22
N GLU A 160 -2.99 -23.21 -3.51
CA GLU A 160 -2.27 -23.97 -4.53
C GLU A 160 -0.76 -23.82 -4.37
N ASN A 161 -0.30 -22.58 -4.15
CA ASN A 161 1.12 -22.22 -4.10
C ASN A 161 1.65 -22.02 -2.66
N PHE A 162 0.94 -22.49 -1.64
CA PHE A 162 1.25 -22.20 -0.24
C PHE A 162 2.73 -22.42 0.13
N ASP A 163 3.32 -23.50 -0.33
CA ASP A 163 4.69 -23.89 0.06
C ASP A 163 5.76 -23.06 -0.66
N TYR A 164 5.42 -22.45 -1.79
CA TYR A 164 6.32 -21.61 -2.60
C TYR A 164 6.23 -20.13 -2.27
N LEU A 165 5.16 -19.70 -1.60
CA LEU A 165 4.94 -18.31 -1.25
C LEU A 165 5.71 -17.91 0.02
N THR A 166 6.25 -16.71 0.03
CA THR A 166 6.79 -16.09 1.25
C THR A 166 5.66 -15.74 2.22
N GLY A 167 5.98 -15.55 3.50
CA GLY A 167 4.99 -15.17 4.51
C GLY A 167 4.30 -13.83 4.20
N ILE A 168 5.01 -12.89 3.57
CA ILE A 168 4.44 -11.60 3.12
C ILE A 168 3.42 -11.83 2.00
N GLN A 169 3.78 -12.61 0.97
CA GLN A 169 2.86 -12.94 -0.13
C GLN A 169 1.61 -13.68 0.36
N LYS A 170 1.77 -14.61 1.32
CA LYS A 170 0.64 -15.28 1.97
C LYS A 170 -0.29 -14.30 2.67
N LEU A 171 0.29 -13.34 3.39
CA LEU A 171 -0.50 -12.32 4.08
C LEU A 171 -1.24 -11.41 3.09
N ASP A 172 -0.62 -11.03 1.98
CA ASP A 172 -1.25 -10.17 0.97
C ASP A 172 -2.45 -10.87 0.32
N LEU A 173 -2.32 -12.14 -0.04
CA LEU A 173 -3.44 -12.92 -0.60
C LEU A 173 -4.56 -13.14 0.42
N LEU A 174 -4.21 -13.40 1.69
CA LEU A 174 -5.21 -13.48 2.76
C LEU A 174 -5.93 -12.15 2.99
N ARG A 175 -5.19 -11.04 3.01
CA ARG A 175 -5.78 -9.68 3.11
C ARG A 175 -6.75 -9.40 1.98
N ASN A 176 -6.42 -9.79 0.76
CA ASN A 176 -7.31 -9.62 -0.39
C ASN A 176 -8.64 -10.34 -0.16
N LEU A 177 -8.61 -11.61 0.22
CA LEU A 177 -9.83 -12.37 0.51
C LEU A 177 -10.68 -11.72 1.62
N ILE A 178 -10.04 -11.33 2.73
CA ILE A 178 -10.76 -10.71 3.86
C ILE A 178 -11.31 -9.34 3.48
N SER A 179 -10.59 -8.55 2.68
CA SER A 179 -11.06 -7.26 2.18
C SER A 179 -12.33 -7.40 1.35
N ILE A 180 -12.37 -8.37 0.42
CA ILE A 180 -13.53 -8.66 -0.41
C ILE A 180 -14.72 -9.07 0.48
N ASN A 181 -14.49 -10.01 1.40
CA ASN A 181 -15.53 -10.48 2.31
C ASN A 181 -16.13 -9.34 3.15
N LEU A 182 -15.29 -8.49 3.74
CA LEU A 182 -15.74 -7.33 4.51
C LEU A 182 -16.49 -6.32 3.65
N PHE A 183 -16.00 -6.04 2.44
CA PHE A 183 -16.62 -5.09 1.53
C PHE A 183 -18.05 -5.49 1.15
N ILE A 184 -18.24 -6.77 0.80
CA ILE A 184 -19.57 -7.28 0.43
C ILE A 184 -20.53 -7.25 1.65
N ASN A 185 -20.07 -7.70 2.81
CA ASN A 185 -20.92 -7.81 4.00
C ASN A 185 -21.24 -6.46 4.64
N LYS A 186 -20.25 -5.57 4.73
CA LYS A 186 -20.42 -4.28 5.43
C LYS A 186 -20.96 -3.17 4.54
N LYS A 187 -20.74 -3.25 3.22
CA LYS A 187 -21.10 -2.21 2.23
C LYS A 187 -20.60 -0.82 2.65
N GLN A 188 -19.40 -0.76 3.20
CA GLN A 188 -18.73 0.47 3.63
C GLN A 188 -17.26 0.47 3.20
N LEU A 189 -16.59 1.61 3.32
CA LEU A 189 -15.15 1.72 3.05
C LEU A 189 -14.36 0.85 4.01
N ILE A 190 -13.44 0.04 3.48
CA ILE A 190 -12.62 -0.91 4.25
C ILE A 190 -11.29 -0.28 4.61
N LYS A 191 -10.95 -0.35 5.90
CA LYS A 191 -9.65 0.12 6.43
C LYS A 191 -8.74 -1.07 6.70
N LYS A 192 -7.43 -0.84 6.57
CA LYS A 192 -6.39 -1.85 6.80
C LYS A 192 -6.47 -2.45 8.21
N GLU A 193 -6.70 -1.63 9.21
CA GLU A 193 -6.81 -2.06 10.61
C GLU A 193 -8.00 -3.01 10.84
N GLU A 194 -9.11 -2.80 10.12
CA GLU A 194 -10.27 -3.68 10.20
C GLU A 194 -9.98 -5.06 9.62
N ILE A 195 -9.22 -5.12 8.53
CA ILE A 195 -8.79 -6.38 7.92
C ILE A 195 -7.91 -7.17 8.89
N TYR A 196 -6.94 -6.51 9.51
CA TYR A 196 -6.05 -7.17 10.46
C TYR A 196 -6.81 -7.67 11.70
N LYS A 197 -7.71 -6.88 12.24
CA LYS A 197 -8.59 -7.31 13.35
C LYS A 197 -9.43 -8.52 12.96
N GLU A 198 -9.99 -8.54 11.76
CA GLU A 198 -10.79 -9.69 11.29
C GLU A 198 -9.93 -10.94 11.06
N ILE A 199 -8.70 -10.78 10.54
CA ILE A 199 -7.75 -11.90 10.43
C ILE A 199 -7.44 -12.50 11.80
N GLU A 200 -7.10 -11.68 12.79
CA GLU A 200 -6.79 -12.16 14.15
C GLU A 200 -8.01 -12.78 14.84
N LYS A 201 -9.19 -12.23 14.64
CA LYS A 201 -10.44 -12.82 15.12
C LYS A 201 -10.70 -14.20 14.49
N LEU A 202 -10.45 -14.35 13.20
CA LEU A 202 -10.68 -15.61 12.46
C LEU A 202 -9.61 -16.66 12.75
N PHE A 203 -8.35 -16.29 12.82
CA PHE A 203 -7.22 -17.22 12.89
C PHE A 203 -6.52 -17.29 14.25
N GLY A 204 -6.79 -16.34 15.13
CA GLY A 204 -6.23 -16.24 16.47
C GLY A 204 -5.18 -15.14 16.61
N LYS A 205 -4.87 -14.81 17.86
CA LYS A 205 -3.85 -13.82 18.23
C LYS A 205 -2.49 -14.24 17.68
N ASP A 206 -1.67 -13.24 17.31
CA ASP A 206 -0.32 -13.41 16.75
C ASP A 206 -0.26 -14.17 15.40
N PHE A 207 -1.43 -14.49 14.81
CA PHE A 207 -1.48 -15.23 13.54
C PHE A 207 -0.73 -14.48 12.42
N ILE A 208 -0.90 -13.18 12.32
CA ILE A 208 -0.26 -12.35 11.28
C ILE A 208 1.26 -12.44 11.39
N LYS A 209 1.81 -12.38 12.61
CA LYS A 209 3.24 -12.55 12.86
C LYS A 209 3.72 -13.94 12.42
N ASN A 210 3.05 -14.97 12.88
CA ASN A 210 3.39 -16.35 12.55
C ASN A 210 3.30 -16.63 11.04
N LEU A 211 2.32 -16.02 10.34
CA LEU A 211 2.19 -16.14 8.89
C LEU A 211 3.36 -15.48 8.17
N LYS A 212 3.74 -14.25 8.56
CA LYS A 212 4.91 -13.55 8.00
C LYS A 212 6.21 -14.34 8.19
N GLU A 213 6.35 -15.03 9.30
CA GLU A 213 7.51 -15.88 9.64
C GLU A 213 7.43 -17.31 9.08
N ASN A 214 6.41 -17.61 8.24
CA ASN A 214 6.15 -18.95 7.69
C ASN A 214 5.98 -20.06 8.75
N ARG A 215 5.51 -19.72 9.96
CA ARG A 215 5.31 -20.66 11.08
C ARG A 215 3.89 -21.20 11.18
N ILE A 216 3.17 -21.28 10.06
CA ILE A 216 1.76 -21.69 10.03
C ILE A 216 1.64 -23.13 9.49
N ASN A 217 0.86 -23.96 10.19
CA ASN A 217 0.51 -25.29 9.69
C ASN A 217 -0.45 -25.15 8.49
N LYS A 218 0.00 -25.61 7.32
CA LYS A 218 -0.73 -25.55 6.05
C LYS A 218 -2.12 -26.19 6.14
N LYS A 219 -2.23 -27.41 6.73
CA LYS A 219 -3.48 -28.16 6.77
C LYS A 219 -4.58 -27.41 7.52
N ASN A 220 -4.26 -26.89 8.71
CA ASN A 220 -5.22 -26.16 9.54
C ASN A 220 -5.58 -24.83 8.91
N PHE A 221 -4.60 -24.13 8.35
CA PHE A 221 -4.81 -22.87 7.64
C PHE A 221 -5.70 -23.08 6.42
N ALA A 222 -5.37 -24.05 5.55
CA ALA A 222 -6.09 -24.31 4.31
C ALA A 222 -7.57 -24.65 4.54
N LYS A 223 -7.88 -25.45 5.57
CA LYS A 223 -9.28 -25.78 5.92
C LYS A 223 -10.09 -24.50 6.21
N LYS A 224 -9.53 -23.61 7.02
CA LYS A 224 -10.21 -22.37 7.44
C LYS A 224 -10.29 -21.38 6.30
N TYR A 225 -9.20 -21.22 5.55
CA TYR A 225 -9.13 -20.34 4.38
C TYR A 225 -10.17 -20.74 3.32
N LYS A 226 -10.23 -22.03 2.94
CA LYS A 226 -11.23 -22.55 1.98
C LYS A 226 -12.65 -22.30 2.45
N SER A 227 -12.92 -22.42 3.76
CA SER A 227 -14.26 -22.12 4.29
C SER A 227 -14.63 -20.64 4.07
N ILE A 228 -13.69 -19.71 4.32
CA ILE A 228 -13.90 -18.27 4.10
C ILE A 228 -14.06 -17.98 2.61
N TYR A 229 -13.17 -18.55 1.78
CA TYR A 229 -13.20 -18.43 0.33
C TYR A 229 -14.56 -18.84 -0.22
N ASN A 230 -15.02 -20.05 0.10
CA ASN A 230 -16.30 -20.59 -0.39
C ASN A 230 -17.51 -19.74 0.09
N LYS A 231 -17.48 -19.23 1.30
CA LYS A 231 -18.53 -18.30 1.79
C LYS A 231 -18.53 -17.01 1.00
N THR A 232 -17.34 -16.44 0.74
CA THR A 232 -17.20 -15.19 -0.02
C THR A 232 -17.62 -15.39 -1.48
N PHE A 233 -17.25 -16.51 -2.09
CA PHE A 233 -17.62 -16.87 -3.45
C PHE A 233 -19.14 -16.97 -3.61
N LYS A 234 -19.85 -17.60 -2.66
CA LYS A 234 -21.33 -17.68 -2.66
C LYS A 234 -22.01 -16.32 -2.53
N LEU A 235 -21.34 -15.28 -2.06
CA LEU A 235 -21.90 -13.92 -1.97
C LEU A 235 -21.72 -13.15 -3.29
N ILE A 236 -20.88 -13.65 -4.19
CA ILE A 236 -20.58 -13.03 -5.49
C ILE A 236 -21.45 -13.63 -6.60
N LEU A 237 -21.78 -14.92 -6.50
CA LEU A 237 -22.71 -15.62 -7.40
C LEU A 237 -24.16 -15.17 -7.15
#